data_3abc771f6b630bc1f54ad42fed505c1c
#
_entry.id   3abc771f6b630bc1f54ad42fed505c1c
#
_cell.length_a   1.000
_cell.length_b   1.000
_cell.length_c   1.000
_cell.angle_alpha   90.00
_cell.angle_beta   90.00
_cell.angle_gamma   90.00
#
_symmetry.space_group_name_H-M   'P 1'
#
loop_
_entity.id
_entity.type
_entity.pdbx_description
1 polymer ?
#
loop_
_entity_poly.entity_id
_entity_poly.type
_entity_poly.pdbx_seq_one_letter_code
_entity_poly.pdbx_strand_id
1 'polypeptide(L)'
;MNPSQTAVIVIPARLSSQRLPRKMLLAETGRTLIEHTWRAAKASRRAMDVLVATDSDEIAAAVRAFGGAALLTSPEAPSGTARIVEALPRIPEASVIVNVQGDEPELAASAIDQAISLLDRCPEAGVATLVTPLRGKDDLADPAAVKAVLTPWRGAPADDDAIGVVVPDAWRAVYFSRAPVPAARDWSDTLLTTTPPLYWQHVGLYAYRRSVLEEWNDLPDSRLATLESLEQLRVIEAGIPIVAGAIDHAARGIDTPKDYAAFVARCQK
;
A
#
# COMPACT_ATOMS: atom_id res chain seq x y z
N MET A 1 -5.81 26.06 -11.29
CA MET A 1 -5.93 25.14 -10.16
C MET A 1 -6.69 23.92 -10.71
N ASN A 2 -6.03 22.75 -10.81
CA ASN A 2 -6.76 21.53 -11.10
C ASN A 2 -7.80 21.32 -10.00
N PRO A 3 -9.03 20.87 -10.32
CA PRO A 3 -9.99 20.49 -9.31
C PRO A 3 -9.30 19.46 -8.41
N SER A 4 -9.34 19.69 -7.09
CA SER A 4 -8.76 18.78 -6.11
C SER A 4 -9.26 17.37 -6.40
N GLN A 5 -8.35 16.42 -6.64
CA GLN A 5 -8.74 15.04 -6.89
C GLN A 5 -9.52 14.52 -5.68
N THR A 6 -10.71 14.03 -5.91
CA THR A 6 -11.49 13.35 -4.87
C THR A 6 -10.93 11.94 -4.68
N ALA A 7 -10.66 11.55 -3.46
CA ALA A 7 -10.12 10.24 -3.13
C ALA A 7 -11.05 9.46 -2.20
N VAL A 8 -11.21 8.16 -2.44
CA VAL A 8 -11.92 7.22 -1.57
C VAL A 8 -10.96 6.11 -1.17
N ILE A 9 -10.91 5.80 0.12
CA ILE A 9 -10.14 4.67 0.63
C ILE A 9 -11.02 3.43 0.61
N VAL A 10 -10.47 2.33 0.12
CA VAL A 10 -11.10 1.02 0.17
C VAL A 10 -10.17 0.05 0.89
N ILE A 11 -10.69 -0.61 1.91
CA ILE A 11 -9.98 -1.60 2.71
C ILE A 11 -10.50 -2.98 2.29
N PRO A 12 -9.76 -3.76 1.47
CA PRO A 12 -10.13 -5.13 1.18
C PRO A 12 -9.95 -5.99 2.44
N ALA A 13 -10.97 -6.76 2.79
CA ALA A 13 -10.97 -7.63 3.95
C ALA A 13 -11.62 -8.97 3.60
N ARG A 14 -10.96 -10.07 3.98
CA ARG A 14 -11.50 -11.43 3.80
C ARG A 14 -11.57 -12.15 5.13
N LEU A 15 -12.57 -13.02 5.28
CA LEU A 15 -12.74 -13.82 6.50
C LEU A 15 -11.66 -14.90 6.61
N SER A 16 -11.34 -15.53 5.48
CA SER A 16 -10.33 -16.59 5.42
C SER A 16 -8.92 -16.03 5.57
N SER A 17 -8.21 -16.48 6.59
CA SER A 17 -6.78 -16.24 6.79
C SER A 17 -6.15 -17.51 7.30
N GLN A 18 -5.12 -18.02 6.61
CA GLN A 18 -4.49 -19.31 6.95
C GLN A 18 -3.60 -19.21 8.20
N ARG A 19 -2.79 -18.18 8.31
CA ARG A 19 -1.81 -17.98 9.39
C ARG A 19 -2.44 -17.47 10.70
N LEU A 20 -3.52 -16.69 10.60
CA LEU A 20 -4.23 -16.11 11.72
C LEU A 20 -5.74 -16.14 11.40
N PRO A 21 -6.45 -17.24 11.74
CA PRO A 21 -7.86 -17.40 11.39
C PRO A 21 -8.72 -16.23 11.89
N ARG A 22 -9.64 -15.76 11.03
CA ARG A 22 -10.58 -14.68 11.34
C ARG A 22 -9.91 -13.38 11.81
N LYS A 23 -8.67 -13.11 11.37
CA LYS A 23 -7.84 -12.02 11.90
C LYS A 23 -8.54 -10.67 11.92
N MET A 24 -9.38 -10.36 10.92
CA MET A 24 -10.11 -9.08 10.84
C MET A 24 -11.07 -8.84 12.00
N LEU A 25 -11.55 -9.90 12.63
CA LEU A 25 -12.54 -9.87 13.72
C LEU A 25 -11.91 -10.07 15.11
N LEU A 26 -10.60 -10.26 15.21
CA LEU A 26 -9.91 -10.34 16.52
C LEU A 26 -10.04 -9.01 17.25
N ALA A 27 -10.45 -9.04 18.53
CA ALA A 27 -10.88 -7.85 19.27
C ALA A 27 -10.34 -7.80 20.71
N GLU A 28 -9.17 -8.39 20.98
CA GLU A 28 -8.56 -8.43 22.32
C GLU A 28 -8.17 -7.03 22.87
N THR A 29 -8.13 -6.03 22.00
CA THR A 29 -7.93 -4.61 22.35
C THR A 29 -9.23 -3.87 22.73
N GLY A 30 -10.39 -4.57 22.70
CA GLY A 30 -11.72 -3.98 22.80
C GLY A 30 -12.30 -3.46 21.48
N ARG A 31 -11.51 -3.54 20.38
CA ARG A 31 -11.93 -3.23 19.01
C ARG A 31 -11.45 -4.29 18.07
N THR A 32 -12.20 -4.55 16.99
CA THR A 32 -11.75 -5.48 15.96
C THR A 32 -10.54 -4.94 15.21
N LEU A 33 -9.71 -5.84 14.64
CA LEU A 33 -8.54 -5.43 13.83
C LEU A 33 -8.97 -4.53 12.67
N ILE A 34 -10.05 -4.89 11.97
CA ILE A 34 -10.59 -4.08 10.87
C ILE A 34 -11.06 -2.70 11.33
N GLU A 35 -11.57 -2.56 12.58
CA GLU A 35 -11.93 -1.26 13.13
C GLU A 35 -10.70 -0.38 13.37
N HIS A 36 -9.59 -0.94 13.85
CA HIS A 36 -8.35 -0.19 14.01
C HIS A 36 -7.86 0.34 12.67
N THR A 37 -7.80 -0.51 11.63
CA THR A 37 -7.38 -0.09 10.29
C THR A 37 -8.32 0.96 9.70
N TRP A 38 -9.64 0.77 9.84
CA TRP A 38 -10.62 1.74 9.38
C TRP A 38 -10.46 3.11 10.06
N ARG A 39 -10.23 3.12 11.38
CA ARG A 39 -10.01 4.37 12.14
C ARG A 39 -8.72 5.06 11.72
N ALA A 40 -7.63 4.31 11.52
CA ALA A 40 -6.38 4.83 11.01
C ALA A 40 -6.57 5.48 9.62
N ALA A 41 -7.27 4.79 8.72
CA ALA A 41 -7.59 5.30 7.39
C ALA A 41 -8.51 6.54 7.44
N LYS A 42 -9.52 6.55 8.33
CA LYS A 42 -10.46 7.68 8.49
C LYS A 42 -9.80 8.97 8.98
N ALA A 43 -8.61 8.88 9.55
CA ALA A 43 -7.82 10.05 9.95
C ALA A 43 -7.12 10.75 8.77
N SER A 44 -7.16 10.20 7.55
CA SER A 44 -6.71 10.88 6.33
C SER A 44 -7.47 12.19 6.13
N ARG A 45 -6.75 13.23 5.72
CA ARG A 45 -7.32 14.56 5.43
C ARG A 45 -7.66 14.75 3.95
N ARG A 46 -7.22 13.83 3.10
CA ARG A 46 -7.38 13.90 1.65
C ARG A 46 -8.45 12.96 1.11
N ALA A 47 -8.82 11.94 1.87
CA ALA A 47 -9.90 11.04 1.49
C ALA A 47 -11.25 11.55 1.98
N MET A 48 -12.25 11.50 1.10
CA MET A 48 -13.62 11.89 1.42
C MET A 48 -14.38 10.80 2.15
N ASP A 49 -14.04 9.52 1.92
CA ASP A 49 -14.69 8.39 2.55
C ASP A 49 -13.78 7.17 2.69
N VAL A 50 -14.18 6.23 3.57
CA VAL A 50 -13.51 4.96 3.84
C VAL A 50 -14.51 3.83 3.80
N LEU A 51 -14.33 2.90 2.86
CA LEU A 51 -15.18 1.74 2.64
C LEU A 51 -14.41 0.45 2.92
N VAL A 52 -15.11 -0.57 3.40
CA VAL A 52 -14.54 -1.93 3.53
C VAL A 52 -15.17 -2.83 2.47
N ALA A 53 -14.36 -3.42 1.61
CA ALA A 53 -14.80 -4.40 0.62
C ALA A 53 -14.52 -5.81 1.16
N THR A 54 -15.56 -6.64 1.37
CA THR A 54 -15.43 -7.93 2.06
C THR A 54 -16.30 -9.02 1.44
N ASP A 55 -15.84 -10.28 1.58
CA ASP A 55 -16.59 -11.50 1.24
C ASP A 55 -17.47 -12.04 2.38
N SER A 56 -17.53 -11.34 3.52
CA SER A 56 -18.11 -11.88 4.74
C SER A 56 -19.18 -10.97 5.32
N ASP A 57 -20.38 -11.53 5.51
CA ASP A 57 -21.45 -10.84 6.25
C ASP A 57 -21.06 -10.51 7.68
N GLU A 58 -20.23 -11.35 8.33
CA GLU A 58 -19.74 -11.07 9.70
C GLU A 58 -18.84 -9.85 9.72
N ILE A 59 -17.88 -9.74 8.78
CA ILE A 59 -17.03 -8.54 8.70
C ILE A 59 -17.89 -7.34 8.37
N ALA A 60 -18.83 -7.46 7.42
CA ALA A 60 -19.73 -6.37 7.06
C ALA A 60 -20.60 -5.92 8.25
N ALA A 61 -21.10 -6.85 9.07
CA ALA A 61 -21.83 -6.55 10.28
C ALA A 61 -20.97 -5.84 11.33
N ALA A 62 -19.72 -6.31 11.55
CA ALA A 62 -18.76 -5.67 12.44
C ALA A 62 -18.44 -4.24 11.98
N VAL A 63 -18.23 -4.03 10.67
CA VAL A 63 -17.97 -2.71 10.09
C VAL A 63 -19.13 -1.75 10.32
N ARG A 64 -20.36 -2.20 10.09
CA ARG A 64 -21.57 -1.39 10.33
C ARG A 64 -21.77 -1.06 11.82
N ALA A 65 -21.39 -1.98 12.73
CA ALA A 65 -21.52 -1.79 14.16
C ALA A 65 -20.70 -0.60 14.69
N PHE A 66 -19.52 -0.31 14.09
CA PHE A 66 -18.75 0.88 14.45
C PHE A 66 -18.99 2.10 13.54
N GLY A 67 -20.01 2.04 12.66
CA GLY A 67 -20.43 3.15 11.80
C GLY A 67 -19.68 3.24 10.46
N GLY A 68 -18.93 2.21 10.06
CA GLY A 68 -18.30 2.11 8.75
C GLY A 68 -19.26 1.60 7.68
N ALA A 69 -18.93 1.88 6.42
CA ALA A 69 -19.62 1.35 5.24
C ALA A 69 -18.93 0.10 4.72
N ALA A 70 -19.70 -0.96 4.44
CA ALA A 70 -19.20 -2.22 3.91
C ALA A 70 -19.90 -2.59 2.59
N LEU A 71 -19.10 -2.99 1.61
CA LEU A 71 -19.53 -3.52 0.31
C LEU A 71 -19.23 -5.02 0.25
N LEU A 72 -20.26 -5.82 0.04
CA LEU A 72 -20.08 -7.27 -0.14
C LEU A 72 -19.52 -7.55 -1.54
N THR A 73 -18.55 -8.44 -1.61
CA THR A 73 -17.86 -8.88 -2.84
C THR A 73 -17.77 -10.38 -2.87
N SER A 74 -17.41 -10.95 -4.02
CA SER A 74 -17.25 -12.39 -4.18
C SER A 74 -16.16 -12.96 -3.25
N PRO A 75 -16.38 -14.14 -2.64
CA PRO A 75 -15.32 -14.87 -1.95
C PRO A 75 -14.21 -15.33 -2.91
N GLU A 76 -14.49 -15.41 -4.21
CA GLU A 76 -13.56 -15.84 -5.25
C GLU A 76 -12.63 -14.75 -5.74
N ALA A 77 -12.76 -13.51 -5.27
CA ALA A 77 -11.85 -12.44 -5.63
C ALA A 77 -10.40 -12.85 -5.28
N PRO A 78 -9.51 -12.98 -6.29
CA PRO A 78 -8.18 -13.61 -6.09
C PRO A 78 -7.26 -12.74 -5.23
N SER A 79 -7.54 -11.44 -5.11
CA SER A 79 -6.67 -10.49 -4.42
C SER A 79 -7.43 -9.30 -3.84
N GLY A 80 -6.70 -8.48 -3.07
CA GLY A 80 -7.24 -7.21 -2.54
C GLY A 80 -7.63 -6.24 -3.66
N THR A 81 -6.79 -6.10 -4.68
CA THR A 81 -7.06 -5.21 -5.82
C THR A 81 -8.25 -5.71 -6.65
N ALA A 82 -8.32 -7.02 -6.93
CA ALA A 82 -9.46 -7.60 -7.65
C ALA A 82 -10.78 -7.38 -6.89
N ARG A 83 -10.76 -7.44 -5.55
CA ARG A 83 -11.92 -7.15 -4.70
C ARG A 83 -12.35 -5.68 -4.82
N ILE A 84 -11.40 -4.76 -4.88
CA ILE A 84 -11.67 -3.34 -5.09
C ILE A 84 -12.28 -3.12 -6.48
N VAL A 85 -11.76 -3.76 -7.51
CA VAL A 85 -12.28 -3.69 -8.89
C VAL A 85 -13.73 -4.18 -8.95
N GLU A 86 -14.07 -5.30 -8.30
CA GLU A 86 -15.45 -5.78 -8.20
C GLU A 86 -16.37 -4.78 -7.48
N ALA A 87 -15.87 -4.12 -6.45
CA ALA A 87 -16.62 -3.13 -5.69
C ALA A 87 -16.77 -1.78 -6.42
N LEU A 88 -15.91 -1.49 -7.41
CA LEU A 88 -15.72 -0.18 -8.04
C LEU A 88 -17.02 0.50 -8.53
N PRO A 89 -18.00 -0.21 -9.14
CA PRO A 89 -19.26 0.41 -9.57
C PRO A 89 -20.13 0.94 -8.42
N ARG A 90 -19.86 0.49 -7.17
CA ARG A 90 -20.61 0.89 -5.96
C ARG A 90 -19.82 1.88 -5.09
N ILE A 91 -18.58 2.20 -5.47
CA ILE A 91 -17.76 3.20 -4.80
C ILE A 91 -18.19 4.58 -5.29
N PRO A 92 -18.40 5.57 -4.40
CA PRO A 92 -18.71 6.94 -4.80
C PRO A 92 -17.75 7.46 -5.88
N GLU A 93 -18.25 8.35 -6.72
CA GLU A 93 -17.43 8.93 -7.78
C GLU A 93 -16.22 9.66 -7.17
N ALA A 94 -15.06 9.12 -7.47
CA ALA A 94 -13.77 9.64 -7.02
C ALA A 94 -12.73 9.36 -8.10
N SER A 95 -11.82 10.30 -8.30
CA SER A 95 -10.75 10.18 -9.30
C SER A 95 -9.60 9.29 -8.84
N VAL A 96 -9.48 9.10 -7.53
CA VAL A 96 -8.44 8.27 -6.88
C VAL A 96 -9.08 7.27 -5.93
N ILE A 97 -8.66 6.01 -6.04
CA ILE A 97 -9.03 4.94 -5.11
C ILE A 97 -7.77 4.50 -4.37
N VAL A 98 -7.80 4.57 -3.04
CA VAL A 98 -6.66 4.15 -2.21
C VAL A 98 -6.93 2.77 -1.65
N ASN A 99 -6.05 1.83 -1.93
CA ASN A 99 -6.06 0.48 -1.37
C ASN A 99 -5.22 0.46 -0.09
N VAL A 100 -5.88 0.32 1.05
CA VAL A 100 -5.26 0.15 2.37
C VAL A 100 -5.46 -1.28 2.83
N GLN A 101 -4.37 -1.98 3.14
CA GLN A 101 -4.47 -3.38 3.58
C GLN A 101 -5.19 -3.47 4.94
N GLY A 102 -6.18 -4.38 5.04
CA GLY A 102 -7.01 -4.54 6.25
C GLY A 102 -6.23 -4.95 7.51
N ASP A 103 -5.02 -5.45 7.35
CA ASP A 103 -4.14 -5.93 8.40
C ASP A 103 -3.03 -4.94 8.80
N GLU A 104 -3.13 -3.67 8.38
CA GLU A 104 -2.20 -2.59 8.76
C GLU A 104 -2.88 -1.55 9.68
N PRO A 105 -3.23 -1.92 10.94
CA PRO A 105 -3.96 -1.06 11.86
C PRO A 105 -3.18 0.16 12.35
N GLU A 106 -1.85 0.17 12.18
CA GLU A 106 -0.94 1.23 12.60
C GLU A 106 -0.47 2.10 11.42
N LEU A 107 -1.15 2.00 10.26
CA LEU A 107 -0.84 2.83 9.11
C LEU A 107 -1.07 4.31 9.43
N ALA A 108 -0.05 5.14 9.21
CA ALA A 108 -0.16 6.58 9.42
C ALA A 108 -1.08 7.23 8.36
N ALA A 109 -2.02 8.05 8.78
CA ALA A 109 -2.89 8.80 7.86
C ALA A 109 -2.09 9.70 6.90
N SER A 110 -0.95 10.25 7.37
CA SER A 110 -0.02 11.04 6.54
C SER A 110 0.56 10.25 5.37
N ALA A 111 0.75 8.93 5.52
CA ALA A 111 1.20 8.07 4.44
C ALA A 111 0.13 7.95 3.34
N ILE A 112 -1.15 7.83 3.73
CA ILE A 112 -2.27 7.84 2.78
C ILE A 112 -2.33 9.19 2.04
N ASP A 113 -2.25 10.29 2.79
CA ASP A 113 -2.29 11.64 2.24
C ASP A 113 -1.12 11.89 1.27
N GLN A 114 0.07 11.35 1.58
CA GLN A 114 1.23 11.43 0.70
C GLN A 114 1.01 10.65 -0.61
N ALA A 115 0.49 9.42 -0.55
CA ALA A 115 0.20 8.63 -1.74
C ALA A 115 -0.80 9.33 -2.68
N ILE A 116 -1.85 9.95 -2.13
CA ILE A 116 -2.79 10.75 -2.92
C ILE A 116 -2.09 11.97 -3.54
N SER A 117 -1.27 12.68 -2.74
CA SER A 117 -0.54 13.88 -3.20
C SER A 117 0.45 13.59 -4.31
N LEU A 118 1.04 12.39 -4.34
CA LEU A 118 1.94 11.98 -5.42
C LEU A 118 1.22 11.95 -6.77
N LEU A 119 -0.02 11.49 -6.84
CA LEU A 119 -0.80 11.50 -8.08
C LEU A 119 -1.16 12.93 -8.54
N ASP A 120 -1.34 13.88 -7.61
CA ASP A 120 -1.54 15.30 -7.98
C ASP A 120 -0.29 15.89 -8.62
N ARG A 121 0.89 15.59 -8.05
CA ARG A 121 2.18 16.13 -8.50
C ARG A 121 2.75 15.41 -9.73
N CYS A 122 2.34 14.16 -9.95
CA CYS A 122 2.81 13.32 -11.05
C CYS A 122 1.62 12.90 -11.93
N PRO A 123 1.08 13.80 -12.77
CA PRO A 123 -0.13 13.54 -13.55
C PRO A 123 0.00 12.36 -14.52
N GLU A 124 1.21 12.03 -14.95
CA GLU A 124 1.50 10.88 -15.83
C GLU A 124 1.46 9.54 -15.10
N ALA A 125 1.54 9.53 -13.76
CA ALA A 125 1.46 8.31 -12.98
C ALA A 125 0.02 7.78 -12.92
N GLY A 126 -0.15 6.50 -13.22
CA GLY A 126 -1.43 5.81 -13.02
C GLY A 126 -1.62 5.31 -11.59
N VAL A 127 -0.50 5.03 -10.91
CA VAL A 127 -0.48 4.48 -9.55
C VAL A 127 0.57 5.19 -8.70
N ALA A 128 0.25 5.44 -7.43
CA ALA A 128 1.22 5.87 -6.44
C ALA A 128 1.36 4.80 -5.34
N THR A 129 2.58 4.65 -4.83
CA THR A 129 2.89 3.79 -3.70
C THR A 129 3.94 4.46 -2.80
N LEU A 130 4.31 3.79 -1.73
CA LEU A 130 5.31 4.28 -0.79
C LEU A 130 6.46 3.29 -0.63
N VAL A 131 7.58 3.83 -0.20
CA VAL A 131 8.79 3.05 0.11
C VAL A 131 9.42 3.56 1.40
N THR A 132 10.19 2.71 2.07
CA THR A 132 11.01 3.09 3.21
C THR A 132 12.46 2.65 2.98
N PRO A 133 13.46 3.40 3.48
CA PRO A 133 14.86 2.98 3.37
C PRO A 133 15.09 1.61 4.02
N LEU A 134 15.70 0.69 3.28
CA LEU A 134 16.09 -0.61 3.80
C LEU A 134 17.53 -0.52 4.29
N ARG A 135 17.75 -0.68 5.59
CA ARG A 135 19.03 -0.47 6.26
C ARG A 135 19.64 -1.74 6.87
N GLY A 136 18.85 -2.81 6.96
CA GLY A 136 19.27 -4.11 7.50
C GLY A 136 19.65 -5.10 6.41
N LYS A 137 20.76 -5.83 6.62
CA LYS A 137 21.18 -6.89 5.71
C LYS A 137 20.22 -8.08 5.74
N ASP A 138 19.69 -8.40 6.92
CA ASP A 138 18.71 -9.47 7.10
C ASP A 138 17.39 -9.11 6.41
N ASP A 139 16.94 -7.84 6.54
CA ASP A 139 15.74 -7.36 5.85
C ASP A 139 15.93 -7.37 4.32
N LEU A 140 17.15 -7.05 3.84
CA LEU A 140 17.45 -7.12 2.41
C LEU A 140 17.36 -8.56 1.90
N ALA A 141 17.78 -9.53 2.69
CA ALA A 141 17.72 -10.96 2.34
C ALA A 141 16.33 -11.58 2.54
N ASP A 142 15.46 -10.95 3.36
CA ASP A 142 14.11 -11.46 3.63
C ASP A 142 13.20 -11.31 2.41
N PRO A 143 12.68 -12.40 1.82
CA PRO A 143 11.75 -12.33 0.70
C PRO A 143 10.38 -11.74 1.09
N ALA A 144 10.03 -11.64 2.36
CA ALA A 144 8.82 -10.97 2.82
C ALA A 144 8.94 -9.43 2.75
N ALA A 145 10.16 -8.90 2.90
CA ALA A 145 10.46 -7.50 2.66
C ALA A 145 10.65 -7.26 1.15
N VAL A 146 9.60 -6.88 0.44
CA VAL A 146 9.65 -6.62 -1.00
C VAL A 146 10.55 -5.41 -1.28
N LYS A 147 11.54 -5.58 -2.16
CA LYS A 147 12.44 -4.50 -2.59
C LYS A 147 11.85 -3.74 -3.78
N ALA A 148 12.05 -2.42 -3.79
CA ALA A 148 11.69 -1.56 -4.90
C ALA A 148 12.96 -0.99 -5.56
N VAL A 149 13.07 -1.15 -6.88
CA VAL A 149 14.11 -0.50 -7.69
C VAL A 149 13.53 0.81 -8.20
N LEU A 150 14.17 1.91 -7.84
CA LEU A 150 13.68 3.26 -8.09
C LEU A 150 14.64 4.08 -8.95
N THR A 151 14.09 5.02 -9.72
CA THR A 151 14.80 6.09 -10.41
C THR A 151 14.11 7.42 -10.11
N PRO A 152 14.81 8.56 -10.12
CA PRO A 152 14.17 9.86 -9.94
C PRO A 152 12.99 10.06 -10.90
N TRP A 153 11.87 10.61 -10.39
CA TRP A 153 10.74 11.00 -11.24
C TRP A 153 11.12 12.21 -12.08
N ARG A 154 10.94 12.15 -13.40
CA ARG A 154 11.26 13.27 -14.29
C ARG A 154 10.31 14.43 -14.03
N GLY A 155 10.86 15.61 -13.77
CA GLY A 155 10.09 16.85 -13.51
C GLY A 155 9.59 17.01 -12.08
N ALA A 156 9.91 16.09 -11.16
CA ALA A 156 9.70 16.35 -9.74
C ALA A 156 10.64 17.47 -9.28
N PRO A 157 10.16 18.44 -8.47
CA PRO A 157 11.05 19.35 -7.79
C PRO A 157 12.00 18.53 -6.91
N ALA A 158 13.25 18.92 -6.88
CA ALA A 158 14.24 18.34 -6.00
C ALA A 158 14.33 19.24 -4.77
N ASP A 159 14.24 18.66 -3.58
CA ASP A 159 14.62 19.39 -2.37
C ASP A 159 16.15 19.54 -2.36
N ASP A 160 16.63 20.78 -2.48
CA ASP A 160 18.02 21.13 -2.22
C ASP A 160 18.27 21.04 -0.71
N ASP A 161 18.74 19.89 -0.24
CA ASP A 161 19.27 19.84 1.10
C ASP A 161 20.64 20.57 1.17
N ALA A 162 21.00 21.02 2.36
CA ALA A 162 22.19 21.84 2.61
C ALA A 162 23.53 21.15 2.26
N ILE A 163 23.53 19.94 1.72
CA ILE A 163 24.69 19.13 1.38
C ILE A 163 24.86 19.01 -0.15
N GLY A 164 23.96 19.61 -0.95
CA GLY A 164 24.03 19.58 -2.42
C GLY A 164 23.71 18.22 -3.03
N VAL A 165 23.17 17.27 -2.26
CA VAL A 165 22.62 16.01 -2.76
C VAL A 165 21.13 16.20 -2.98
N VAL A 166 20.74 16.30 -4.24
CA VAL A 166 19.33 16.38 -4.61
C VAL A 166 18.65 15.04 -4.32
N VAL A 167 17.86 14.97 -3.27
CA VAL A 167 16.99 13.81 -2.98
C VAL A 167 15.62 14.08 -3.61
N PRO A 168 15.20 13.31 -4.64
CA PRO A 168 13.89 13.50 -5.22
C PRO A 168 12.78 13.24 -4.19
N ASP A 169 11.78 14.09 -4.15
CA ASP A 169 10.57 13.87 -3.33
C ASP A 169 9.57 12.91 -3.99
N ALA A 170 9.83 12.53 -5.25
CA ALA A 170 9.09 11.53 -6.01
C ALA A 170 10.04 10.66 -6.85
N TRP A 171 9.77 9.38 -6.86
CA TRP A 171 10.55 8.36 -7.57
C TRP A 171 9.66 7.61 -8.55
N ARG A 172 10.22 7.13 -9.64
CA ARG A 172 9.57 6.17 -10.52
C ARG A 172 9.98 4.75 -10.12
N ALA A 173 9.02 3.89 -9.84
CA ALA A 173 9.28 2.48 -9.66
C ALA A 173 9.61 1.84 -11.01
N VAL A 174 10.77 1.17 -11.06
CA VAL A 174 11.25 0.44 -12.25
C VAL A 174 10.91 -1.03 -12.11
N TYR A 175 11.07 -1.58 -10.90
CA TYR A 175 10.79 -2.99 -10.61
C TYR A 175 10.53 -3.21 -9.12
N PHE A 176 9.82 -4.30 -8.80
CA PHE A 176 9.67 -4.81 -7.44
C PHE A 176 10.10 -6.27 -7.41
N SER A 177 10.82 -6.68 -6.36
CA SER A 177 11.27 -8.06 -6.23
C SER A 177 11.34 -8.54 -4.78
N ARG A 178 11.12 -9.83 -4.60
CA ARG A 178 11.42 -10.52 -3.34
C ARG A 178 12.91 -10.80 -3.17
N ALA A 179 13.65 -10.86 -4.27
CA ALA A 179 15.10 -11.01 -4.27
C ALA A 179 15.82 -9.74 -3.77
N PRO A 180 17.05 -9.83 -3.27
CA PRO A 180 17.91 -8.68 -2.98
C PRO A 180 18.27 -7.94 -4.27
N VAL A 181 17.57 -6.84 -4.56
CA VAL A 181 17.79 -5.99 -5.73
C VAL A 181 17.91 -4.52 -5.34
N PRO A 182 18.79 -3.73 -6.05
CA PRO A 182 19.73 -4.17 -7.07
C PRO A 182 20.87 -5.01 -6.48
N ALA A 183 21.40 -5.96 -7.28
CA ALA A 183 22.53 -6.74 -6.87
C ALA A 183 23.82 -5.91 -6.98
N ALA A 184 24.51 -5.68 -5.86
CA ALA A 184 25.81 -5.03 -5.87
C ALA A 184 26.89 -6.02 -6.34
N ARG A 185 27.66 -5.66 -7.37
CA ARG A 185 28.79 -6.46 -7.83
C ARG A 185 29.85 -6.60 -6.73
N ASP A 186 30.15 -5.48 -6.09
CA ASP A 186 31.13 -5.40 -5.01
C ASP A 186 30.36 -4.99 -3.73
N TRP A 187 29.98 -5.99 -2.91
CA TRP A 187 29.21 -5.76 -1.70
C TRP A 187 30.04 -5.11 -0.60
N SER A 188 29.46 -4.09 0.02
CA SER A 188 29.93 -3.52 1.27
C SER A 188 28.70 -3.14 2.12
N ASP A 189 28.76 -3.36 3.44
CA ASP A 189 27.68 -2.99 4.35
C ASP A 189 27.42 -1.47 4.38
N THR A 190 28.39 -0.66 3.94
CA THR A 190 28.22 0.78 3.75
C THR A 190 27.16 1.14 2.70
N LEU A 191 26.84 0.24 1.77
CA LEU A 191 25.77 0.44 0.78
C LEU A 191 24.39 0.57 1.43
N LEU A 192 24.20 -0.01 2.62
CA LEU A 192 22.94 0.10 3.38
C LEU A 192 22.77 1.46 4.07
N THR A 193 23.84 2.24 4.21
CA THR A 193 23.82 3.51 4.93
C THR A 193 24.01 4.74 4.03
N THR A 194 24.00 4.54 2.71
CA THR A 194 24.13 5.63 1.72
C THR A 194 22.97 6.63 1.82
N THR A 195 23.26 7.88 1.44
CA THR A 195 22.27 8.93 1.29
C THR A 195 22.44 9.54 -0.11
N PRO A 196 21.42 9.52 -0.96
CA PRO A 196 20.12 8.84 -0.78
C PRO A 196 20.26 7.31 -0.65
N PRO A 197 19.25 6.62 -0.09
CA PRO A 197 19.27 5.17 0.04
C PRO A 197 19.38 4.46 -1.31
N LEU A 198 20.17 3.38 -1.36
CA LEU A 198 20.26 2.51 -2.56
C LEU A 198 19.21 1.39 -2.51
N TYR A 199 18.85 0.94 -1.31
CA TYR A 199 17.88 -0.13 -1.10
C TYR A 199 16.62 0.41 -0.47
N TRP A 200 15.48 0.04 -1.06
CA TRP A 200 14.17 0.48 -0.65
C TRP A 200 13.26 -0.72 -0.42
N GLN A 201 12.58 -0.71 0.71
CA GLN A 201 11.48 -1.63 0.96
C GLN A 201 10.17 -0.99 0.48
N HIS A 202 9.41 -1.74 -0.27
CA HIS A 202 8.07 -1.37 -0.69
C HIS A 202 7.08 -1.42 0.48
N VAL A 203 6.18 -0.45 0.54
CA VAL A 203 5.06 -0.39 1.49
C VAL A 203 3.77 -0.72 0.74
N GLY A 204 2.99 -1.68 1.24
CA GLY A 204 1.79 -2.23 0.59
C GLY A 204 0.59 -1.28 0.47
N LEU A 205 0.82 0.02 0.43
CA LEU A 205 -0.18 1.06 0.23
C LEU A 205 -0.17 1.53 -1.22
N TYR A 206 -1.36 1.59 -1.84
CA TYR A 206 -1.48 2.07 -3.22
C TYR A 206 -2.60 3.09 -3.36
N ALA A 207 -2.32 4.16 -4.10
CA ALA A 207 -3.35 5.04 -4.63
C ALA A 207 -3.40 4.84 -6.16
N TYR A 208 -4.56 4.49 -6.67
CA TYR A 208 -4.80 4.27 -8.09
C TYR A 208 -5.59 5.43 -8.68
N ARG A 209 -5.25 5.88 -9.88
CA ARG A 209 -6.26 6.58 -10.67
C ARG A 209 -7.41 5.61 -10.95
N ARG A 210 -8.64 6.10 -10.83
CA ARG A 210 -9.84 5.26 -11.03
C ARG A 210 -9.82 4.57 -12.40
N SER A 211 -9.38 5.26 -13.46
CA SER A 211 -9.25 4.70 -14.80
C SER A 211 -8.38 3.44 -14.87
N VAL A 212 -7.30 3.37 -14.07
CA VAL A 212 -6.44 2.16 -14.02
C VAL A 212 -7.22 0.95 -13.46
N LEU A 213 -8.08 1.17 -12.47
CA LEU A 213 -8.91 0.09 -11.90
C LEU A 213 -10.08 -0.27 -12.82
N GLU A 214 -10.62 0.68 -13.57
CA GLU A 214 -11.66 0.42 -14.59
C GLU A 214 -11.14 -0.46 -15.72
N GLU A 215 -9.88 -0.29 -16.11
CA GLU A 215 -9.19 -1.08 -17.12
C GLU A 215 -8.48 -2.33 -16.53
N TRP A 216 -8.57 -2.57 -15.22
CA TRP A 216 -7.78 -3.61 -14.54
C TRP A 216 -7.93 -5.00 -15.15
N ASN A 217 -9.13 -5.39 -15.52
CA ASN A 217 -9.41 -6.72 -16.07
C ASN A 217 -8.90 -6.87 -17.52
N ASP A 218 -8.74 -5.75 -18.23
CA ASP A 218 -8.25 -5.69 -19.61
C ASP A 218 -6.72 -5.61 -19.69
N LEU A 219 -6.05 -5.39 -18.53
CA LEU A 219 -4.60 -5.42 -18.49
C LEU A 219 -4.08 -6.83 -18.86
N PRO A 220 -2.96 -6.93 -19.58
CA PRO A 220 -2.41 -8.21 -19.98
C PRO A 220 -2.04 -9.08 -18.77
N ASP A 221 -2.06 -10.39 -18.95
CA ASP A 221 -1.53 -11.33 -17.95
C ASP A 221 -0.05 -11.05 -17.70
N SER A 222 0.32 -11.02 -16.43
CA SER A 222 1.69 -10.72 -16.01
C SER A 222 2.42 -11.98 -15.54
N ARG A 223 3.43 -12.37 -16.28
CA ARG A 223 4.31 -13.49 -15.89
C ARG A 223 5.16 -13.12 -14.67
N LEU A 224 5.60 -11.87 -14.60
CA LEU A 224 6.40 -11.36 -13.47
C LEU A 224 5.55 -11.30 -12.20
N ALA A 225 4.32 -10.79 -12.28
CA ALA A 225 3.41 -10.76 -11.13
C ALA A 225 3.11 -12.17 -10.59
N THR A 226 2.97 -13.15 -11.48
CA THR A 226 2.76 -14.56 -11.09
C THR A 226 4.00 -15.13 -10.42
N LEU A 227 5.19 -14.92 -11.00
CA LEU A 227 6.45 -15.46 -10.49
C LEU A 227 6.82 -14.90 -9.11
N GLU A 228 6.74 -13.58 -8.95
CA GLU A 228 7.09 -12.88 -7.71
C GLU A 228 5.91 -12.85 -6.71
N SER A 229 4.69 -13.22 -7.13
CA SER A 229 3.45 -13.00 -6.36
C SER A 229 3.31 -11.53 -5.92
N LEU A 230 3.49 -10.60 -6.88
CA LEU A 230 3.46 -9.15 -6.70
C LEU A 230 2.59 -8.51 -7.78
N GLU A 231 1.34 -8.16 -7.44
CA GLU A 231 0.34 -7.65 -8.40
C GLU A 231 0.77 -6.36 -9.13
N GLN A 232 1.52 -5.49 -8.44
CA GLN A 232 1.99 -4.22 -9.02
C GLN A 232 2.94 -4.40 -10.22
N LEU A 233 3.52 -5.58 -10.39
CA LEU A 233 4.31 -5.89 -11.59
C LEU A 233 3.45 -5.96 -12.85
N ARG A 234 2.16 -6.32 -12.74
CA ARG A 234 1.20 -6.27 -13.85
C ARG A 234 1.03 -4.85 -14.36
N VAL A 235 0.98 -3.87 -13.47
CA VAL A 235 0.91 -2.44 -13.82
C VAL A 235 2.15 -2.00 -14.58
N ILE A 236 3.34 -2.42 -14.12
CA ILE A 236 4.62 -2.11 -14.79
C ILE A 236 4.67 -2.76 -16.18
N GLU A 237 4.30 -4.05 -16.32
CA GLU A 237 4.29 -4.74 -17.61
C GLU A 237 3.29 -4.14 -18.59
N ALA A 238 2.18 -3.56 -18.10
CA ALA A 238 1.23 -2.79 -18.91
C ALA A 238 1.74 -1.40 -19.31
N GLY A 239 2.94 -1.01 -18.90
CA GLY A 239 3.54 0.29 -19.23
C GLY A 239 2.97 1.47 -18.42
N ILE A 240 2.14 1.22 -17.41
CA ILE A 240 1.55 2.24 -16.55
C ILE A 240 2.60 2.70 -15.53
N PRO A 241 2.97 4.00 -15.49
CA PRO A 241 3.96 4.49 -14.56
C PRO A 241 3.46 4.42 -13.11
N ILE A 242 4.33 3.91 -12.22
CA ILE A 242 4.12 3.92 -10.77
C ILE A 242 5.05 4.96 -10.15
N VAL A 243 4.49 5.95 -9.44
CA VAL A 243 5.26 6.89 -8.64
C VAL A 243 5.37 6.38 -7.21
N ALA A 244 6.54 6.51 -6.60
CA ALA A 244 6.80 6.13 -5.21
C ALA A 244 7.26 7.35 -4.39
N GLY A 245 6.74 7.47 -3.18
CA GLY A 245 7.20 8.44 -2.19
C GLY A 245 7.93 7.76 -1.04
N ALA A 246 8.93 8.41 -0.48
CA ALA A 246 9.66 7.90 0.67
C ALA A 246 8.94 8.26 1.98
N ILE A 247 8.91 7.31 2.91
CA ILE A 247 8.50 7.51 4.30
C ILE A 247 9.57 6.92 5.23
N ASP A 248 9.67 7.42 6.46
CA ASP A 248 10.69 6.97 7.40
C ASP A 248 10.44 5.56 7.90
N HIS A 249 9.18 5.19 8.14
CA HIS A 249 8.81 3.90 8.71
C HIS A 249 7.57 3.32 8.04
N ALA A 250 7.63 2.04 7.69
CA ALA A 250 6.47 1.27 7.26
C ALA A 250 5.68 0.76 8.47
N ALA A 251 4.35 0.79 8.39
CA ALA A 251 3.51 0.06 9.35
C ALA A 251 3.81 -1.45 9.23
N ARG A 252 3.71 -2.17 10.34
CA ARG A 252 3.85 -3.63 10.33
C ARG A 252 2.49 -4.26 10.11
N GLY A 253 2.38 -5.07 9.07
CA GLY A 253 1.21 -5.91 8.84
C GLY A 253 1.07 -6.97 9.95
N ILE A 254 -0.17 -7.28 10.30
CA ILE A 254 -0.50 -8.33 11.28
C ILE A 254 -0.87 -9.60 10.53
N ASP A 255 0.07 -10.54 10.48
CA ASP A 255 -0.09 -11.78 9.71
C ASP A 255 -0.06 -13.05 10.55
N THR A 256 0.56 -13.00 11.72
CA THR A 256 0.74 -14.16 12.62
C THR A 256 0.17 -13.87 14.00
N PRO A 257 -0.09 -14.93 14.82
CA PRO A 257 -0.45 -14.75 16.24
C PRO A 257 0.56 -13.91 17.01
N LYS A 258 1.86 -14.01 16.67
CA LYS A 258 2.93 -13.22 17.30
C LYS A 258 2.80 -11.74 16.98
N ASP A 259 2.50 -11.39 15.71
CA ASP A 259 2.31 -10.00 15.31
C ASP A 259 1.10 -9.40 16.03
N TYR A 260 0.01 -10.17 16.11
CA TYR A 260 -1.21 -9.74 16.78
C TYR A 260 -0.99 -9.54 18.29
N ALA A 261 -0.33 -10.47 18.96
CA ALA A 261 -0.01 -10.32 20.39
C ALA A 261 0.87 -9.07 20.65
N ALA A 262 1.85 -8.82 19.77
CA ALA A 262 2.69 -7.62 19.85
C ALA A 262 1.88 -6.32 19.63
N PHE A 263 0.91 -6.34 18.71
CA PHE A 263 -0.02 -5.23 18.49
C PHE A 263 -0.90 -4.98 19.73
N VAL A 264 -1.53 -6.01 20.30
CA VAL A 264 -2.33 -5.92 21.52
C VAL A 264 -1.53 -5.30 22.66
N ALA A 265 -0.28 -5.75 22.85
CA ALA A 265 0.58 -5.21 23.90
C ALA A 265 0.93 -3.71 23.69
N ARG A 266 0.96 -3.22 22.44
CA ARG A 266 1.14 -1.79 22.14
C ARG A 266 -0.10 -0.97 22.42
N CYS A 267 -1.30 -1.51 22.17
CA CYS A 267 -2.58 -0.84 22.44
C CYS A 267 -2.91 -0.69 23.92
N GLN A 268 -2.26 -1.48 24.80
CA GLN A 268 -2.50 -1.46 26.25
C GLN A 268 -1.58 -0.51 27.02
N LYS A 269 -0.61 0.10 26.33
CA LYS A 269 0.30 1.13 26.87
C LYS A 269 -0.27 2.53 26.68
#